data_f04420b97b0b73433995864a8ca7e055
#
_entry.id   f04420b97b0b73433995864a8ca7e055
#
_cell.length_a   1.000
_cell.length_b   1.000
_cell.length_c   1.000
_cell.angle_alpha   90.00
_cell.angle_beta   90.00
_cell.angle_gamma   90.00
#
_symmetry.space_group_name_H-M   'P 1'
#
loop_
_entity.id
_entity.type
_entity.pdbx_description
1 polymer ?
#
loop_
_entity_poly.entity_id
_entity_poly.type
_entity_poly.pdbx_seq_one_letter_code
_entity_poly.pdbx_strand_id
1 'polypeptide(L)'
;MKKTICILLILLSSVRGLFAQQADGWHFAWHGFVNPVLFGDTRQVVSGREGMMLFYPQPVTPDIMGDDVNDVPQLNMLSITARLNLSFQGPDVLGAKVKGFIEGDFTGATDATINMLRLRHAYLDMKWQHDELLAGQYSYAMVIEEIMPGTQPLNMGAPFHPYARYNQLRYYHRGLGQSFMKNWELMAVAAFELDNKSQGPEGPSTAYLRHSLIPEMNLQLRYVGEHLFAGAAANYLCTKPIYNLPDDGIERGYFIQVADHVSFSLFAKYRWDNWTLKCQTLLNSNLYEGCSLGGYILPNYSPYTDCYPGTNAYTFTTLWADFGKTTGHWRPGIFAGYAKQNDAEKIDACMSSGQPYSNYGRGFDIDYMWRIQPRIEYYAGNGLSFACEVEHTVAQFLKDTDPDEYRFHREADPDNKPANTRVILSAVYAF
;
A
#
# COMPACT_ATOMS: atom_id res chain seq x y z
N MET A 1 4.35 37.38 24.62
CA MET A 1 4.55 36.03 25.16
C MET A 1 3.61 35.65 26.32
N LYS A 2 3.47 36.44 27.39
CA LYS A 2 2.58 36.06 28.53
C LYS A 2 1.08 35.90 28.15
N LYS A 3 0.55 36.72 27.23
CA LYS A 3 -0.86 36.62 26.78
C LYS A 3 -1.14 35.38 25.92
N THR A 4 -0.19 34.92 25.13
CA THR A 4 -0.32 33.74 24.29
C THR A 4 -0.31 32.43 25.10
N ILE A 5 0.50 32.40 26.17
CA ILE A 5 0.56 31.27 27.10
C ILE A 5 -0.74 31.13 27.89
N CYS A 6 -1.36 32.27 28.31
CA CYS A 6 -2.66 32.24 28.98
C CYS A 6 -3.79 31.73 28.07
N ILE A 7 -3.80 32.07 26.78
CA ILE A 7 -4.80 31.58 25.83
C ILE A 7 -4.64 30.07 25.60
N LEU A 8 -3.40 29.57 25.53
CA LEU A 8 -3.13 28.11 25.39
C LEU A 8 -3.55 27.35 26.65
N LEU A 9 -3.33 27.91 27.85
CA LEU A 9 -3.76 27.29 29.11
C LEU A 9 -5.29 27.34 29.31
N ILE A 10 -5.97 28.37 28.81
CA ILE A 10 -7.44 28.45 28.82
C ILE A 10 -8.03 27.47 27.82
N LEU A 11 -7.44 27.27 26.64
CA LEU A 11 -7.84 26.25 25.70
C LEU A 11 -7.63 24.82 26.26
N LEU A 12 -6.52 24.57 26.94
CA LEU A 12 -6.27 23.29 27.61
C LEU A 12 -7.20 23.03 28.81
N SER A 13 -7.60 24.06 29.55
CA SER A 13 -8.56 23.92 30.66
C SER A 13 -10.00 23.75 30.17
N SER A 14 -10.38 24.39 29.05
CA SER A 14 -11.68 24.19 28.42
C SER A 14 -11.82 22.80 27.79
N VAL A 15 -10.73 22.21 27.29
CA VAL A 15 -10.70 20.83 26.82
C VAL A 15 -10.96 19.84 27.98
N ARG A 16 -10.37 20.07 29.18
CA ARG A 16 -10.69 19.25 30.35
C ARG A 16 -12.17 19.35 30.79
N GLY A 17 -12.80 20.51 30.63
CA GLY A 17 -14.24 20.71 30.93
C GLY A 17 -15.16 20.04 29.91
N LEU A 18 -14.77 19.96 28.64
CA LEU A 18 -15.52 19.27 27.58
C LEU A 18 -15.52 17.74 27.73
N PHE A 19 -14.45 17.15 28.30
CA PHE A 19 -14.37 15.72 28.55
C PHE A 19 -14.98 15.29 29.89
N ALA A 20 -15.30 16.22 30.80
CA ALA A 20 -15.93 15.91 32.07
C ALA A 20 -17.47 15.79 32.00
N GLN A 21 -18.09 16.24 30.94
CA GLN A 21 -19.49 15.99 30.66
C GLN A 21 -19.58 14.73 29.81
N GLN A 22 -19.63 13.57 30.47
CA GLN A 22 -20.05 12.31 29.86
C GLN A 22 -21.51 12.54 29.41
N ALA A 23 -21.68 12.95 28.15
CA ALA A 23 -23.02 13.04 27.55
C ALA A 23 -23.60 11.64 27.63
N ASP A 24 -24.79 11.50 28.20
CA ASP A 24 -25.46 10.21 28.41
C ASP A 24 -25.42 9.37 27.12
N GLY A 25 -24.78 8.21 27.20
CA GLY A 25 -24.64 7.26 26.09
C GLY A 25 -23.46 7.47 25.15
N TRP A 26 -22.52 8.40 25.41
CA TRP A 26 -21.29 8.55 24.59
C TRP A 26 -20.08 7.94 25.30
N HIS A 27 -19.27 7.19 24.53
CA HIS A 27 -18.01 6.60 24.97
C HIS A 27 -16.88 7.10 24.09
N PHE A 28 -15.78 7.58 24.72
CA PHE A 28 -14.58 8.05 24.06
C PHE A 28 -13.38 7.26 24.52
N ALA A 29 -12.49 6.88 23.60
CA ALA A 29 -11.24 6.22 23.93
C ALA A 29 -10.10 6.80 23.08
N TRP A 30 -8.99 7.15 23.76
CA TRP A 30 -7.76 7.59 23.15
C TRP A 30 -6.73 6.47 23.18
N HIS A 31 -6.03 6.27 22.08
CA HIS A 31 -4.93 5.35 21.98
C HIS A 31 -3.84 5.92 21.10
N GLY A 32 -2.64 5.45 21.30
CA GLY A 32 -1.53 5.88 20.48
C GLY A 32 -0.26 5.10 20.76
N PHE A 33 0.78 5.41 20.04
CA PHE A 33 2.11 4.87 20.29
C PHE A 33 3.19 5.79 19.76
N VAL A 34 4.38 5.64 20.31
CA VAL A 34 5.64 6.17 19.77
C VAL A 34 6.47 5.00 19.30
N ASN A 35 7.09 5.12 18.13
CA ASN A 35 7.87 4.04 17.51
C ASN A 35 9.14 4.59 16.86
N PRO A 36 10.25 4.80 17.60
CA PRO A 36 11.55 5.03 17.03
C PRO A 36 12.07 3.75 16.34
N VAL A 37 12.58 3.91 15.12
CA VAL A 37 13.09 2.85 14.25
C VAL A 37 14.45 3.25 13.74
N LEU A 38 15.47 2.44 14.03
CA LEU A 38 16.79 2.49 13.43
C LEU A 38 16.89 1.41 12.36
N PHE A 39 17.33 1.75 11.16
CA PHE A 39 17.54 0.78 10.10
C PHE A 39 18.77 1.12 9.25
N GLY A 40 19.43 0.11 8.75
CA GLY A 40 20.56 0.24 7.85
C GLY A 40 20.45 -0.75 6.69
N ASP A 41 20.83 -0.31 5.51
CA ASP A 41 20.83 -1.06 4.25
C ASP A 41 22.25 -1.28 3.76
N THR A 42 22.50 -2.39 3.09
CA THR A 42 23.81 -2.68 2.49
C THR A 42 24.03 -1.96 1.16
N ARG A 43 22.96 -1.47 0.49
CA ARG A 43 23.01 -0.70 -0.76
C ARG A 43 21.85 0.26 -0.86
N GLN A 44 21.87 1.12 -1.87
CA GLN A 44 20.74 2.00 -2.17
C GLN A 44 19.50 1.21 -2.60
N VAL A 45 18.32 1.73 -2.25
CA VAL A 45 17.03 1.08 -2.46
C VAL A 45 16.02 2.03 -3.08
N VAL A 46 15.10 1.51 -3.87
CA VAL A 46 13.87 2.20 -4.22
C VAL A 46 12.94 2.11 -3.04
N SER A 47 12.56 3.25 -2.50
CA SER A 47 11.85 3.33 -1.22
C SER A 47 10.90 4.52 -1.19
N GLY A 48 10.13 4.62 -0.14
CA GLY A 48 9.36 5.81 0.21
C GLY A 48 9.55 6.17 1.67
N ARG A 49 9.23 7.41 2.01
CA ARG A 49 9.27 7.94 3.38
C ARG A 49 10.67 7.87 3.99
N GLU A 50 11.63 8.50 3.30
CA GLU A 50 13.05 8.53 3.73
C GLU A 50 13.61 7.13 3.98
N GLY A 51 13.33 6.21 3.09
CA GLY A 51 13.84 4.84 3.18
C GLY A 51 13.04 3.91 4.09
N MET A 52 12.04 4.38 4.84
CA MET A 52 11.27 3.53 5.75
C MET A 52 10.56 2.38 5.03
N MET A 53 9.94 2.67 3.87
CA MET A 53 9.28 1.67 3.04
C MET A 53 10.22 1.22 1.93
N LEU A 54 10.88 0.10 2.11
CA LEU A 54 11.73 -0.51 1.08
C LEU A 54 10.85 -1.28 0.08
N PHE A 55 10.96 -0.94 -1.20
CA PHE A 55 10.32 -1.71 -2.27
C PHE A 55 11.27 -2.76 -2.83
N TYR A 56 12.40 -2.34 -3.38
CA TYR A 56 13.43 -3.22 -3.95
C TYR A 56 14.80 -2.50 -4.00
N PRO A 57 15.91 -3.24 -4.15
CA PRO A 57 17.24 -2.64 -4.33
C PRO A 57 17.31 -1.87 -5.66
N GLN A 58 18.05 -0.76 -5.67
CA GLN A 58 18.36 -0.04 -6.92
C GLN A 58 19.12 -0.97 -7.88
N PRO A 59 18.90 -0.84 -9.22
CA PRO A 59 19.64 -1.61 -10.22
C PRO A 59 21.14 -1.37 -10.14
N VAL A 60 21.92 -2.28 -10.69
CA VAL A 60 23.35 -2.07 -10.92
C VAL A 60 23.50 -0.97 -11.95
N THR A 61 24.24 0.09 -11.60
CA THR A 61 24.45 1.27 -12.47
C THR A 61 25.94 1.59 -12.48
N PRO A 62 26.70 1.13 -13.50
CA PRO A 62 28.13 1.38 -13.58
C PRO A 62 28.43 2.86 -13.79
N ASP A 63 29.44 3.37 -13.08
CA ASP A 63 30.06 4.66 -13.35
C ASP A 63 31.09 4.55 -14.52
N ILE A 64 31.81 5.64 -14.78
CA ILE A 64 32.84 5.67 -15.83
C ILE A 64 34.03 4.74 -15.56
N MET A 65 34.20 4.25 -14.33
CA MET A 65 35.27 3.31 -13.92
C MET A 65 34.76 1.87 -13.88
N GLY A 66 33.45 1.66 -14.02
CA GLY A 66 32.78 0.36 -13.94
C GLY A 66 32.28 -0.01 -12.54
N ASP A 67 32.41 0.89 -11.56
CA ASP A 67 31.93 0.67 -10.19
C ASP A 67 30.41 0.95 -10.10
N ASP A 68 29.67 0.13 -9.32
CA ASP A 68 28.23 0.31 -9.13
C ASP A 68 27.94 1.50 -8.18
N VAL A 69 27.40 2.60 -8.71
CA VAL A 69 27.08 3.80 -7.93
C VAL A 69 26.00 3.56 -6.86
N ASN A 70 25.24 2.47 -6.96
CA ASN A 70 24.20 2.09 -6.01
C ASN A 70 24.69 1.13 -4.91
N ASP A 71 25.94 0.64 -4.98
CA ASP A 71 26.54 -0.20 -3.94
C ASP A 71 27.10 0.65 -2.78
N VAL A 72 26.23 1.47 -2.21
CA VAL A 72 26.53 2.39 -1.10
C VAL A 72 25.61 2.09 0.08
N PRO A 73 26.16 1.68 1.24
CA PRO A 73 25.37 1.41 2.42
C PRO A 73 24.79 2.71 3.00
N GLN A 74 23.66 2.58 3.69
CA GLN A 74 22.99 3.70 4.34
C GLN A 74 22.49 3.33 5.74
N LEU A 75 22.38 4.33 6.61
CA LEU A 75 21.86 4.21 7.97
C LEU A 75 20.91 5.38 8.26
N ASN A 76 19.73 5.09 8.79
CA ASN A 76 18.75 6.12 9.13
C ASN A 76 18.01 5.77 10.43
N MET A 77 17.46 6.79 11.09
CA MET A 77 16.61 6.65 12.27
C MET A 77 15.38 7.54 12.13
N LEU A 78 14.20 6.96 12.22
CA LEU A 78 12.93 7.67 12.05
C LEU A 78 11.95 7.36 13.19
N SER A 79 11.11 8.35 13.53
CA SER A 79 10.02 8.20 14.51
C SER A 79 8.67 8.66 13.95
N ILE A 80 8.58 8.81 12.63
CA ILE A 80 7.43 9.39 11.91
C ILE A 80 6.17 8.54 11.99
N THR A 81 6.26 7.29 12.44
CA THR A 81 5.12 6.39 12.61
C THR A 81 4.38 6.57 13.92
N ALA A 82 4.89 7.44 14.81
CA ALA A 82 4.18 7.83 16.02
C ALA A 82 2.73 8.21 15.69
N ARG A 83 1.77 7.68 16.46
CA ARG A 83 0.36 7.70 16.08
C ARG A 83 -0.52 8.06 17.25
N LEU A 84 -1.59 8.79 16.96
CA LEU A 84 -2.65 9.10 17.90
C LEU A 84 -3.99 8.82 17.23
N ASN A 85 -4.91 8.18 17.95
CA ASN A 85 -6.28 8.00 17.49
C ASN A 85 -7.30 8.29 18.59
N LEU A 86 -8.50 8.66 18.14
CA LEU A 86 -9.69 8.84 18.95
C LEU A 86 -10.79 7.99 18.36
N SER A 87 -11.37 7.11 19.16
CA SER A 87 -12.62 6.43 18.86
C SER A 87 -13.75 7.00 19.73
N PHE A 88 -14.93 7.14 19.14
CA PHE A 88 -16.12 7.55 19.88
C PHE A 88 -17.33 6.75 19.39
N GLN A 89 -18.18 6.38 20.36
CA GLN A 89 -19.41 5.66 20.10
C GLN A 89 -20.55 6.41 20.78
N GLY A 90 -21.59 6.72 20.04
CA GLY A 90 -22.80 7.36 20.52
C GLY A 90 -23.93 6.37 20.78
N PRO A 91 -25.13 6.89 21.11
CA PRO A 91 -26.37 6.12 21.13
C PRO A 91 -26.65 5.46 19.77
N ASP A 92 -27.43 4.38 19.79
CA ASP A 92 -27.86 3.71 18.56
C ASP A 92 -28.73 4.65 17.70
N VAL A 93 -28.48 4.69 16.39
CA VAL A 93 -29.19 5.51 15.42
C VAL A 93 -29.68 4.63 14.28
N LEU A 94 -30.94 4.76 13.88
CA LEU A 94 -31.57 3.95 12.81
C LEU A 94 -31.43 2.42 13.08
N GLY A 95 -31.41 2.02 14.33
CA GLY A 95 -31.21 0.62 14.73
C GLY A 95 -29.78 0.10 14.59
N ALA A 96 -28.82 0.95 14.23
CA ALA A 96 -27.41 0.64 14.13
C ALA A 96 -26.64 1.13 15.36
N LYS A 97 -25.59 0.40 15.75
CA LYS A 97 -24.52 0.91 16.61
C LYS A 97 -23.63 1.81 15.76
N VAL A 98 -23.44 3.05 16.21
CA VAL A 98 -22.70 4.06 15.45
C VAL A 98 -21.39 4.37 16.15
N LYS A 99 -20.29 4.23 15.41
CA LYS A 99 -18.93 4.52 15.87
C LYS A 99 -18.25 5.50 14.90
N GLY A 100 -17.56 6.50 15.44
CA GLY A 100 -16.61 7.34 14.69
C GLY A 100 -15.18 7.03 15.10
N PHE A 101 -14.25 7.22 14.18
CA PHE A 101 -12.83 7.01 14.40
C PHE A 101 -12.00 8.04 13.65
N ILE A 102 -11.01 8.62 14.32
CA ILE A 102 -10.06 9.55 13.73
C ILE A 102 -8.65 9.11 14.15
N GLU A 103 -7.71 9.06 13.20
CA GLU A 103 -6.32 8.69 13.44
C GLU A 103 -5.37 9.57 12.62
N GLY A 104 -4.27 10.01 13.25
CA GLY A 104 -3.18 10.73 12.61
C GLY A 104 -1.81 10.17 12.92
N ASP A 105 -0.86 10.40 12.01
CA ASP A 105 0.57 10.14 12.17
C ASP A 105 1.41 11.25 11.53
N PHE A 106 2.74 11.11 11.52
CA PHE A 106 3.69 12.08 10.98
C PHE A 106 4.44 11.56 9.75
N THR A 107 3.96 10.49 9.11
CA THR A 107 4.59 9.88 7.93
C THR A 107 4.50 10.76 6.68
N GLY A 108 3.60 11.75 6.67
CA GLY A 108 3.33 12.59 5.51
C GLY A 108 2.64 11.85 4.35
N ALA A 109 2.13 12.58 3.37
CA ALA A 109 1.55 12.04 2.14
C ALA A 109 2.63 11.77 1.07
N THR A 110 3.73 12.52 1.10
CA THR A 110 4.91 12.39 0.21
C THR A 110 6.18 12.56 1.04
N ASP A 111 7.35 12.30 0.46
CA ASP A 111 8.63 12.51 1.14
C ASP A 111 8.85 13.99 1.49
N ALA A 112 8.34 14.91 0.68
CA ALA A 112 8.40 16.35 0.96
C ALA A 112 7.53 16.79 2.18
N THR A 113 6.62 15.95 2.65
CA THR A 113 5.70 16.26 3.77
C THR A 113 5.93 15.40 5.00
N ILE A 114 7.07 14.71 5.08
CA ILE A 114 7.49 13.96 6.27
C ILE A 114 7.56 14.89 7.48
N ASN A 115 7.20 14.40 8.67
CA ASN A 115 7.04 15.14 9.93
C ASN A 115 5.79 16.04 9.99
N MET A 116 5.02 16.18 8.92
CA MET A 116 3.73 16.85 9.00
C MET A 116 2.65 15.88 9.49
N LEU A 117 1.80 16.36 10.40
CA LEU A 117 0.63 15.60 10.83
C LEU A 117 -0.29 15.36 9.63
N ARG A 118 -0.59 14.11 9.36
CA ARG A 118 -1.57 13.72 8.33
C ARG A 118 -2.72 12.94 8.92
N LEU A 119 -3.87 13.05 8.27
CA LEU A 119 -5.03 12.21 8.55
C LEU A 119 -4.80 10.82 7.97
N ARG A 120 -4.88 9.78 8.81
CA ARG A 120 -4.78 8.38 8.38
C ARG A 120 -6.14 7.74 8.18
N HIS A 121 -6.93 7.76 9.24
CA HIS A 121 -8.30 7.27 9.23
C HIS A 121 -9.24 8.37 9.73
N ALA A 122 -10.39 8.51 9.08
CA ALA A 122 -11.50 9.35 9.53
C ALA A 122 -12.77 8.76 8.92
N TYR A 123 -13.49 7.99 9.72
CA TYR A 123 -14.68 7.29 9.22
C TYR A 123 -15.79 7.20 10.25
N LEU A 124 -17.00 7.04 9.72
CA LEU A 124 -18.20 6.65 10.43
C LEU A 124 -18.48 5.18 10.10
N ASP A 125 -18.76 4.39 11.12
CA ASP A 125 -19.14 2.97 11.03
C ASP A 125 -20.53 2.78 11.64
N MET A 126 -21.45 2.22 10.87
CA MET A 126 -22.83 1.90 11.26
C MET A 126 -23.02 0.40 11.17
N LYS A 127 -23.28 -0.25 12.30
CA LYS A 127 -23.36 -1.71 12.40
C LYS A 127 -24.71 -2.19 12.89
N TRP A 128 -25.38 -2.96 12.04
CA TRP A 128 -26.61 -3.72 12.35
C TRP A 128 -26.26 -5.20 12.66
N GLN A 129 -27.28 -6.01 12.76
CA GLN A 129 -27.10 -7.44 13.09
C GLN A 129 -26.29 -8.20 12.01
N HIS A 130 -26.62 -7.99 10.75
CA HIS A 130 -25.98 -8.66 9.61
C HIS A 130 -25.24 -7.70 8.67
N ASP A 131 -25.57 -6.44 8.72
CA ASP A 131 -25.09 -5.42 7.81
C ASP A 131 -24.16 -4.43 8.53
N GLU A 132 -23.19 -3.91 7.81
CA GLU A 132 -22.33 -2.82 8.27
C GLU A 132 -22.03 -1.89 7.11
N LEU A 133 -22.14 -0.59 7.37
CA LEU A 133 -21.79 0.48 6.42
C LEU A 133 -20.72 1.36 7.04
N LEU A 134 -19.55 1.41 6.38
CA LEU A 134 -18.48 2.33 6.73
C LEU A 134 -18.35 3.40 5.65
N ALA A 135 -18.26 4.65 6.05
CA ALA A 135 -18.08 5.80 5.17
C ALA A 135 -16.93 6.68 5.66
N GLY A 136 -15.97 6.98 4.81
CA GLY A 136 -14.84 7.87 5.11
C GLY A 136 -13.48 7.31 4.71
N GLN A 137 -12.42 7.88 5.24
CA GLN A 137 -11.04 7.47 4.96
C GLN A 137 -10.68 6.24 5.79
N TYR A 138 -10.41 5.13 5.10
CA TYR A 138 -10.09 3.84 5.69
C TYR A 138 -9.05 3.09 4.86
N SER A 139 -8.58 1.93 5.36
CA SER A 139 -7.63 1.09 4.64
C SER A 139 -8.15 0.70 3.26
N TYR A 140 -7.28 0.75 2.27
CA TYR A 140 -7.58 0.32 0.90
C TYR A 140 -8.13 -1.12 0.88
N ALA A 141 -9.12 -1.39 0.05
CA ALA A 141 -9.85 -2.65 0.07
C ALA A 141 -8.96 -3.88 -0.17
N MET A 142 -7.89 -3.75 -0.97
CA MET A 142 -6.94 -4.85 -1.23
C MET A 142 -5.90 -5.07 -0.11
N VAL A 143 -5.85 -4.20 0.90
CA VAL A 143 -5.02 -4.34 2.13
C VAL A 143 -5.63 -5.35 3.07
N ILE A 144 -6.31 -6.27 2.89
CA ILE A 144 -6.96 -7.24 3.78
C ILE A 144 -6.40 -7.19 5.21
N GLU A 145 -6.98 -6.36 6.08
CA GLU A 145 -6.41 -6.05 7.42
C GLU A 145 -6.22 -7.28 8.31
N GLU A 146 -7.09 -8.28 8.18
CA GLU A 146 -7.05 -9.50 8.97
C GLU A 146 -5.81 -10.35 8.72
N ILE A 147 -5.16 -10.17 7.57
CA ILE A 147 -3.94 -10.91 7.19
C ILE A 147 -2.70 -10.05 7.19
N MET A 148 -2.76 -8.77 7.63
CA MET A 148 -1.57 -7.89 7.60
C MET A 148 -0.33 -8.60 8.12
N PRO A 149 0.79 -8.60 7.38
CA PRO A 149 2.05 -9.19 7.82
C PRO A 149 2.53 -8.60 9.13
N GLY A 150 3.21 -9.40 9.93
CA GLY A 150 3.76 -8.96 11.22
C GLY A 150 5.14 -8.30 11.12
N THR A 151 5.52 -7.79 9.95
CA THR A 151 6.83 -7.15 9.70
C THR A 151 6.99 -5.83 10.44
N GLN A 152 8.24 -5.42 10.69
CA GLN A 152 8.63 -4.18 11.35
C GLN A 152 9.11 -3.15 10.32
N PRO A 153 8.97 -1.85 10.54
CA PRO A 153 7.90 -1.20 11.28
C PRO A 153 6.66 -1.00 10.45
N LEU A 154 6.68 -0.53 9.23
CA LEU A 154 5.50 -0.17 8.47
C LEU A 154 5.57 -0.51 7.00
N ASN A 155 6.52 -1.30 6.55
CA ASN A 155 6.48 -1.73 5.17
C ASN A 155 5.35 -2.72 4.89
N MET A 156 4.81 -3.35 5.94
CA MET A 156 3.65 -4.25 5.91
C MET A 156 3.70 -5.28 4.78
N GLY A 157 4.93 -5.71 4.41
CA GLY A 157 5.17 -6.61 3.30
C GLY A 157 5.14 -5.96 1.91
N ALA A 158 5.11 -4.62 1.80
CA ALA A 158 5.19 -3.96 0.49
C ALA A 158 6.54 -4.27 -0.20
N PRO A 159 6.55 -4.46 -1.52
CA PRO A 159 5.47 -4.31 -2.49
C PRO A 159 4.63 -5.58 -2.74
N PHE A 160 4.85 -6.67 -1.97
CA PHE A 160 4.12 -7.95 -2.12
C PHE A 160 2.69 -7.88 -1.56
N HIS A 161 2.50 -7.11 -0.47
CA HIS A 161 1.21 -6.83 0.14
C HIS A 161 0.85 -5.35 -0.11
N PRO A 162 -0.36 -5.02 -0.59
CA PRO A 162 -0.78 -3.64 -0.81
C PRO A 162 -0.81 -2.82 0.49
N TYR A 163 -0.58 -1.52 0.37
CA TYR A 163 -0.65 -0.59 1.49
C TYR A 163 -1.08 0.81 1.04
N ALA A 164 -2.34 1.16 1.31
CA ALA A 164 -2.90 2.48 1.00
C ALA A 164 -4.11 2.80 1.89
N ARG A 165 -4.63 4.02 1.79
CA ARG A 165 -5.89 4.47 2.38
C ARG A 165 -6.65 5.33 1.39
N TYR A 166 -7.96 5.10 1.33
CA TYR A 166 -8.87 5.78 0.42
C TYR A 166 -10.10 6.29 1.14
N ASN A 167 -10.69 7.38 0.65
CA ASN A 167 -12.06 7.72 0.99
C ASN A 167 -12.98 6.72 0.33
N GLN A 168 -13.89 6.11 1.08
CA GLN A 168 -14.67 5.00 0.56
C GLN A 168 -16.03 4.87 1.23
N LEU A 169 -16.93 4.23 0.51
CA LEU A 169 -18.13 3.60 1.03
C LEU A 169 -17.89 2.11 1.01
N ARG A 170 -17.98 1.45 2.16
CA ARG A 170 -17.75 0.02 2.32
C ARG A 170 -18.96 -0.61 2.99
N TYR A 171 -19.51 -1.62 2.35
CA TYR A 171 -20.65 -2.37 2.84
C TYR A 171 -20.29 -3.81 3.08
N TYR A 172 -20.73 -4.33 4.22
CA TYR A 172 -20.60 -5.75 4.56
C TYR A 172 -21.99 -6.34 4.77
N HIS A 173 -22.19 -7.56 4.26
CA HIS A 173 -23.29 -8.43 4.62
C HIS A 173 -22.77 -9.73 5.18
N ARG A 174 -23.09 -10.03 6.45
CA ARG A 174 -22.58 -11.17 7.19
C ARG A 174 -23.64 -12.23 7.34
N GLY A 175 -23.22 -13.51 7.26
CA GLY A 175 -24.13 -14.65 7.39
C GLY A 175 -25.00 -14.79 6.16
N LEU A 176 -24.42 -15.15 5.01
CA LEU A 176 -25.11 -15.28 3.70
C LEU A 176 -26.23 -16.35 3.71
N GLY A 177 -26.40 -17.09 4.79
CA GLY A 177 -27.43 -18.13 4.93
C GLY A 177 -27.31 -18.89 6.23
N GLN A 178 -27.95 -20.04 6.28
CA GLN A 178 -27.92 -20.95 7.43
C GLN A 178 -26.78 -21.98 7.32
N SER A 179 -26.52 -22.70 8.42
CA SER A 179 -25.53 -23.76 8.49
C SER A 179 -24.13 -23.29 8.05
N PHE A 180 -23.54 -23.90 7.03
CA PHE A 180 -22.21 -23.54 6.49
C PHE A 180 -22.13 -22.08 6.00
N MET A 181 -23.19 -21.53 5.43
CA MET A 181 -23.21 -20.17 4.88
C MET A 181 -23.23 -19.08 5.96
N LYS A 182 -23.48 -19.40 7.22
CA LYS A 182 -23.46 -18.44 8.33
C LYS A 182 -22.11 -17.76 8.55
N ASN A 183 -21.01 -18.43 8.17
CA ASN A 183 -19.65 -17.94 8.33
C ASN A 183 -19.14 -17.18 7.11
N TRP A 184 -19.95 -17.03 6.07
CA TRP A 184 -19.59 -16.28 4.88
C TRP A 184 -20.09 -14.85 4.96
N GLU A 185 -19.28 -13.93 4.50
CA GLU A 185 -19.63 -12.53 4.35
C GLU A 185 -19.27 -12.01 2.95
N LEU A 186 -20.08 -11.10 2.45
CA LEU A 186 -19.82 -10.32 1.25
C LEU A 186 -19.39 -8.92 1.65
N MET A 187 -18.33 -8.40 1.02
CA MET A 187 -17.90 -7.01 1.15
C MET A 187 -17.88 -6.34 -0.21
N ALA A 188 -18.49 -5.17 -0.32
CA ALA A 188 -18.44 -4.32 -1.51
C ALA A 188 -17.92 -2.93 -1.14
N VAL A 189 -17.04 -2.38 -1.97
CA VAL A 189 -16.40 -1.07 -1.73
C VAL A 189 -16.46 -0.23 -3.00
N ALA A 190 -16.77 1.06 -2.82
CA ALA A 190 -16.54 2.13 -3.80
C ALA A 190 -15.55 3.12 -3.19
N ALA A 191 -14.37 3.28 -3.81
CA ALA A 191 -13.25 4.03 -3.25
C ALA A 191 -12.80 5.18 -4.14
N PHE A 192 -12.25 6.21 -3.50
CA PHE A 192 -11.77 7.45 -4.13
C PHE A 192 -10.36 7.75 -3.61
N GLU A 193 -9.44 8.02 -4.51
CA GLU A 193 -8.06 8.40 -4.20
C GLU A 193 -7.97 9.72 -3.42
N LEU A 194 -6.96 9.82 -2.56
CA LEU A 194 -6.59 11.05 -1.88
C LEU A 194 -5.06 11.19 -1.76
N ASP A 195 -4.44 10.55 -0.75
CA ASP A 195 -2.99 10.60 -0.51
C ASP A 195 -2.22 9.75 -1.51
N ASN A 196 -2.76 8.59 -1.82
CA ASN A 196 -2.27 7.70 -2.85
C ASN A 196 -2.98 8.06 -4.17
N LYS A 197 -2.20 8.32 -5.22
CA LYS A 197 -2.68 8.89 -6.47
C LYS A 197 -2.21 8.09 -7.65
N SER A 198 -3.10 7.90 -8.63
CA SER A 198 -2.75 7.33 -9.93
C SER A 198 -1.62 8.11 -10.61
N GLN A 199 -0.69 7.39 -11.22
CA GLN A 199 0.35 7.97 -12.05
C GLN A 199 -0.19 8.27 -13.45
N GLY A 200 0.42 9.23 -14.12
CA GLY A 200 0.06 9.59 -15.48
C GLY A 200 0.93 10.71 -16.04
N PRO A 201 0.64 11.19 -17.25
CA PRO A 201 1.48 12.14 -17.98
C PRO A 201 1.78 13.47 -17.26
N GLU A 202 0.85 13.94 -16.47
CA GLU A 202 0.99 15.18 -15.68
C GLU A 202 1.48 14.89 -14.23
N GLY A 203 2.09 13.71 -14.00
CA GLY A 203 2.50 13.23 -12.69
C GLY A 203 1.37 12.63 -11.84
N PRO A 204 1.61 12.39 -10.54
CA PRO A 204 0.62 11.78 -9.67
C PRO A 204 -0.61 12.67 -9.46
N SER A 205 -1.82 12.18 -9.82
CA SER A 205 -3.05 12.98 -9.69
C SER A 205 -4.29 12.13 -9.42
N THR A 206 -5.14 12.59 -8.48
CA THR A 206 -6.48 12.03 -8.26
C THR A 206 -7.46 12.39 -9.40
N ALA A 207 -7.07 13.30 -10.29
CA ALA A 207 -7.91 13.71 -11.42
C ALA A 207 -8.17 12.55 -12.38
N TYR A 208 -7.22 11.63 -12.54
CA TYR A 208 -7.37 10.51 -13.47
C TYR A 208 -8.53 9.59 -13.08
N LEU A 209 -8.66 9.24 -11.80
CA LEU A 209 -9.81 8.49 -11.31
C LEU A 209 -11.09 9.33 -11.36
N ARG A 210 -11.05 10.59 -10.94
CA ARG A 210 -12.23 11.48 -10.95
C ARG A 210 -12.81 11.70 -12.35
N HIS A 211 -11.96 11.80 -13.38
CA HIS A 211 -12.38 11.97 -14.77
C HIS A 211 -13.06 10.71 -15.35
N SER A 212 -12.84 9.53 -14.76
CA SER A 212 -13.53 8.31 -15.18
C SER A 212 -15.01 8.33 -14.80
N LEU A 213 -15.39 9.08 -13.76
CA LEU A 213 -16.71 9.08 -13.10
C LEU A 213 -17.07 7.72 -12.48
N ILE A 214 -16.17 6.76 -12.48
CA ILE A 214 -16.32 5.44 -11.90
C ILE A 214 -15.38 5.37 -10.69
N PRO A 215 -15.88 5.21 -9.46
CA PRO A 215 -15.01 4.97 -8.32
C PRO A 215 -14.26 3.65 -8.49
N GLU A 216 -13.14 3.50 -7.84
CA GLU A 216 -12.49 2.20 -7.76
C GLU A 216 -13.41 1.23 -7.03
N MET A 217 -13.72 0.09 -7.66
CA MET A 217 -14.69 -0.88 -7.16
C MET A 217 -13.98 -2.13 -6.65
N ASN A 218 -14.37 -2.61 -5.46
CA ASN A 218 -13.84 -3.85 -4.91
C ASN A 218 -14.98 -4.73 -4.40
N LEU A 219 -14.88 -6.02 -4.70
CA LEU A 219 -15.82 -7.04 -4.23
C LEU A 219 -15.03 -8.18 -3.58
N GLN A 220 -15.44 -8.60 -2.39
CA GLN A 220 -14.81 -9.71 -1.68
C GLN A 220 -15.84 -10.69 -1.17
N LEU A 221 -15.54 -11.98 -1.32
CA LEU A 221 -16.22 -13.07 -0.66
C LEU A 221 -15.28 -13.64 0.41
N ARG A 222 -15.71 -13.66 1.67
CA ARG A 222 -14.87 -13.94 2.83
C ARG A 222 -15.50 -15.02 3.71
N TYR A 223 -14.71 -15.98 4.14
CA TYR A 223 -15.04 -16.96 5.17
C TYR A 223 -14.44 -16.55 6.51
N VAL A 224 -15.26 -16.43 7.53
CA VAL A 224 -14.87 -15.99 8.89
C VAL A 224 -15.18 -17.10 9.88
N GLY A 225 -14.25 -18.03 10.06
CA GLY A 225 -14.33 -19.11 11.02
C GLY A 225 -13.47 -18.85 12.26
N GLU A 226 -13.53 -19.76 13.22
CA GLU A 226 -12.81 -19.66 14.49
C GLU A 226 -11.28 -19.66 14.29
N HIS A 227 -10.77 -20.58 13.50
CA HIS A 227 -9.35 -20.76 13.22
C HIS A 227 -8.94 -20.27 11.84
N LEU A 228 -9.86 -20.28 10.90
CA LEU A 228 -9.63 -19.95 9.48
C LEU A 228 -10.39 -18.67 9.11
N PHE A 229 -9.65 -17.69 8.60
CA PHE A 229 -10.17 -16.58 7.81
C PHE A 229 -9.61 -16.75 6.40
N ALA A 230 -10.45 -16.76 5.37
CA ALA A 230 -10.00 -16.90 3.99
C ALA A 230 -10.97 -16.23 3.03
N GLY A 231 -10.51 -15.89 1.84
CA GLY A 231 -11.41 -15.29 0.86
C GLY A 231 -10.75 -14.98 -0.47
N ALA A 232 -11.56 -14.41 -1.33
CA ALA A 232 -11.17 -13.90 -2.64
C ALA A 232 -11.64 -12.46 -2.80
N ALA A 233 -10.85 -11.65 -3.52
CA ALA A 233 -11.18 -10.28 -3.86
C ALA A 233 -10.98 -10.04 -5.35
N ALA A 234 -11.85 -9.22 -5.93
CA ALA A 234 -11.70 -8.63 -7.26
C ALA A 234 -11.73 -7.10 -7.14
N ASN A 235 -10.84 -6.43 -7.85
CA ASN A 235 -10.71 -4.98 -7.84
C ASN A 235 -10.73 -4.45 -9.27
N TYR A 236 -11.48 -3.38 -9.51
CA TYR A 236 -11.56 -2.70 -10.79
C TYR A 236 -11.21 -1.23 -10.61
N LEU A 237 -10.21 -0.79 -11.34
CA LEU A 237 -9.74 0.59 -11.40
C LEU A 237 -9.87 1.09 -12.85
N CYS A 238 -10.63 2.16 -13.05
CA CYS A 238 -10.73 2.85 -14.32
C CYS A 238 -10.20 4.28 -14.18
N THR A 239 -9.17 4.62 -14.95
CA THR A 239 -8.60 5.97 -14.97
C THR A 239 -8.70 6.60 -16.35
N LYS A 240 -8.71 7.93 -16.41
CA LYS A 240 -8.70 8.71 -17.65
C LYS A 240 -7.57 9.74 -17.58
N PRO A 241 -6.33 9.34 -17.87
CA PRO A 241 -5.24 10.27 -18.02
C PRO A 241 -5.47 11.20 -19.22
N ILE A 242 -5.16 12.48 -19.02
CA ILE A 242 -5.21 13.51 -20.07
C ILE A 242 -3.77 13.79 -20.49
N TYR A 243 -3.53 13.78 -21.78
CA TYR A 243 -2.24 14.07 -22.38
C TYR A 243 -2.19 15.46 -22.95
N ASN A 244 -1.05 16.11 -22.79
CA ASN A 244 -0.66 17.26 -23.57
C ASN A 244 0.34 16.76 -24.64
N LEU A 245 -0.05 16.80 -25.89
CA LEU A 245 0.86 16.43 -26.99
C LEU A 245 1.99 17.46 -27.09
N PRO A 246 3.25 17.02 -27.30
CA PRO A 246 4.37 17.93 -27.49
C PRO A 246 4.12 18.87 -28.65
N ASP A 247 4.57 20.12 -28.49
CA ASP A 247 4.49 21.16 -29.50
C ASP A 247 5.58 20.93 -30.56
N ASP A 248 5.29 20.15 -31.59
CA ASP A 248 6.15 19.93 -32.76
C ASP A 248 5.76 20.82 -33.95
N GLY A 249 5.02 21.91 -33.69
CA GLY A 249 4.55 22.87 -34.70
C GLY A 249 3.20 22.51 -35.32
N ILE A 250 2.52 21.47 -34.83
CA ILE A 250 1.16 21.10 -35.16
C ILE A 250 0.26 21.48 -33.97
N GLU A 251 -0.99 21.87 -34.19
CA GLU A 251 -1.92 22.35 -33.16
C GLU A 251 -1.90 21.48 -31.90
N ARG A 252 -1.74 22.10 -30.70
CA ARG A 252 -1.77 21.43 -29.40
C ARG A 252 -3.08 20.66 -29.24
N GLY A 253 -2.98 19.36 -29.22
CA GLY A 253 -4.10 18.47 -28.97
C GLY A 253 -4.05 17.90 -27.56
N TYR A 254 -5.17 17.91 -26.83
CA TYR A 254 -5.35 17.09 -25.61
C TYR A 254 -5.96 15.76 -26.02
N PHE A 255 -5.37 14.69 -25.51
CA PHE A 255 -5.86 13.36 -25.75
C PHE A 255 -6.29 12.73 -24.42
N ILE A 256 -7.50 12.16 -24.37
CA ILE A 256 -8.04 11.47 -23.19
C ILE A 256 -8.08 9.98 -23.51
N GLN A 257 -7.40 9.18 -22.68
CA GLN A 257 -7.42 7.74 -22.82
C GLN A 257 -8.06 7.07 -21.62
N VAL A 258 -8.78 5.98 -21.83
CA VAL A 258 -9.32 5.12 -20.77
C VAL A 258 -8.32 4.01 -20.48
N ALA A 259 -7.96 3.86 -19.21
CA ALA A 259 -7.12 2.78 -18.72
C ALA A 259 -7.91 1.95 -17.70
N ASP A 260 -8.27 0.74 -18.11
CA ASP A 260 -9.02 -0.21 -17.31
C ASP A 260 -8.09 -1.28 -16.74
N HIS A 261 -8.16 -1.50 -15.43
CA HIS A 261 -7.33 -2.46 -14.72
C HIS A 261 -8.17 -3.35 -13.83
N VAL A 262 -7.96 -4.65 -13.91
CA VAL A 262 -8.60 -5.64 -13.04
C VAL A 262 -7.52 -6.38 -12.27
N SER A 263 -7.66 -6.46 -10.95
CA SER A 263 -6.77 -7.20 -10.07
C SER A 263 -7.55 -8.22 -9.26
N PHE A 264 -6.93 -9.36 -8.96
CA PHE A 264 -7.54 -10.43 -8.17
C PHE A 264 -6.63 -10.82 -7.01
N SER A 265 -7.24 -11.23 -5.91
CA SER A 265 -6.51 -11.72 -4.74
C SER A 265 -7.19 -12.94 -4.13
N LEU A 266 -6.38 -13.91 -3.71
CA LEU A 266 -6.78 -14.95 -2.78
C LEU A 266 -5.97 -14.78 -1.50
N PHE A 267 -6.61 -14.96 -0.35
CA PHE A 267 -5.98 -14.72 0.93
C PHE A 267 -6.47 -15.68 2.00
N ALA A 268 -5.59 -15.96 2.98
CA ALA A 268 -5.95 -16.78 4.13
C ALA A 268 -5.14 -16.41 5.38
N LYS A 269 -5.76 -16.64 6.54
CA LYS A 269 -5.12 -16.68 7.86
C LYS A 269 -5.59 -17.91 8.58
N TYR A 270 -4.66 -18.69 9.09
CA TYR A 270 -4.93 -19.85 9.93
C TYR A 270 -4.24 -19.71 11.28
N ARG A 271 -4.98 -19.96 12.36
CA ARG A 271 -4.48 -19.90 13.73
C ARG A 271 -4.68 -21.25 14.40
N TRP A 272 -3.62 -21.73 15.04
CA TRP A 272 -3.67 -22.92 15.88
C TRP A 272 -2.75 -22.75 17.09
N ASP A 273 -3.22 -23.03 18.26
CA ASP A 273 -2.53 -22.75 19.51
C ASP A 273 -1.94 -21.31 19.54
N ASN A 274 -0.62 -21.20 19.62
CA ASN A 274 0.11 -19.94 19.63
C ASN A 274 0.71 -19.54 18.25
N TRP A 275 0.40 -20.31 17.21
CA TRP A 275 0.90 -20.07 15.86
C TRP A 275 -0.12 -19.36 14.98
N THR A 276 0.39 -18.55 14.07
CA THR A 276 -0.41 -17.90 13.03
C THR A 276 0.32 -17.98 11.71
N LEU A 277 -0.38 -18.46 10.68
CA LEU A 277 0.02 -18.39 9.29
C LEU A 277 -0.91 -17.43 8.56
N LYS A 278 -0.35 -16.52 7.79
CA LYS A 278 -1.06 -15.61 6.90
C LYS A 278 -0.45 -15.70 5.52
N CYS A 279 -1.25 -15.65 4.47
CA CYS A 279 -0.76 -15.65 3.09
C CYS A 279 -1.73 -14.91 2.17
N GLN A 280 -1.19 -14.42 1.07
CA GLN A 280 -1.95 -13.83 -0.01
C GLN A 280 -1.25 -14.11 -1.34
N THR A 281 -2.03 -14.39 -2.37
CA THR A 281 -1.60 -14.27 -3.77
C THR A 281 -2.39 -13.17 -4.44
N LEU A 282 -1.74 -12.43 -5.33
CA LEU A 282 -2.29 -11.27 -5.99
C LEU A 282 -1.89 -11.30 -7.46
N LEU A 283 -2.87 -11.33 -8.35
CA LEU A 283 -2.70 -10.95 -9.75
C LEU A 283 -2.95 -9.44 -9.83
N ASN A 284 -1.88 -8.69 -9.96
CA ASN A 284 -1.86 -7.26 -9.81
C ASN A 284 -1.76 -6.56 -11.17
N SER A 285 -2.77 -5.78 -11.51
CA SER A 285 -2.76 -4.89 -12.67
C SER A 285 -2.89 -3.45 -12.14
N ASN A 286 -1.80 -2.67 -12.15
CA ASN A 286 -1.78 -1.27 -11.73
C ASN A 286 -2.33 -1.01 -10.30
N LEU A 287 -1.74 -1.65 -9.30
CA LEU A 287 -1.95 -1.32 -7.87
C LEU A 287 -0.80 -0.45 -7.33
N TYR A 288 -0.23 0.41 -8.18
CA TYR A 288 0.86 1.32 -7.82
C TYR A 288 0.51 2.18 -6.60
N GLU A 289 -0.70 2.73 -6.58
CA GLU A 289 -1.23 3.57 -5.51
C GLU A 289 -1.29 2.79 -4.18
N GLY A 290 -1.50 1.48 -4.25
CA GLY A 290 -1.43 0.54 -3.14
C GLY A 290 -0.01 0.16 -2.72
N CYS A 291 1.03 0.88 -3.14
CA CYS A 291 2.44 0.55 -2.88
C CYS A 291 2.88 -0.82 -3.41
N SER A 292 2.14 -1.39 -4.36
CA SER A 292 2.46 -2.66 -5.04
C SER A 292 3.21 -2.44 -6.35
N LEU A 293 3.58 -3.53 -7.01
CA LEU A 293 4.16 -3.51 -8.35
C LEU A 293 3.05 -3.44 -9.41
N GLY A 294 3.41 -3.14 -10.66
CA GLY A 294 2.50 -3.02 -11.78
C GLY A 294 2.25 -1.57 -12.19
N GLY A 295 1.54 -1.41 -13.28
CA GLY A 295 1.26 -0.11 -13.89
C GLY A 295 0.83 -0.26 -15.33
N TYR A 296 1.05 0.78 -16.12
CA TYR A 296 0.75 0.78 -17.55
C TYR A 296 1.78 1.59 -18.32
N ILE A 297 1.92 1.25 -19.59
CA ILE A 297 2.71 2.02 -20.55
C ILE A 297 1.79 2.72 -21.54
N LEU A 298 2.27 3.85 -22.02
CA LEU A 298 1.65 4.62 -23.07
C LEU A 298 2.70 4.87 -24.15
N PRO A 299 2.46 4.40 -25.39
CA PRO A 299 3.26 4.83 -26.52
C PRO A 299 3.17 6.35 -26.64
N ASN A 300 4.29 7.02 -26.85
CA ASN A 300 4.27 8.44 -27.17
C ASN A 300 3.61 8.61 -28.56
N TYR A 301 2.68 9.54 -28.67
CA TYR A 301 1.99 9.80 -29.92
C TYR A 301 2.99 10.16 -31.03
N SER A 302 2.83 9.54 -32.19
CA SER A 302 3.46 9.99 -33.44
C SER A 302 2.37 10.35 -34.46
N PRO A 303 2.34 11.57 -34.94
CA PRO A 303 1.38 11.98 -35.97
C PRO A 303 1.55 11.22 -37.31
N TYR A 304 2.64 10.46 -37.44
CA TYR A 304 2.97 9.75 -38.70
C TYR A 304 2.45 8.30 -38.74
N THR A 305 1.91 7.77 -37.66
CA THR A 305 1.57 6.32 -37.58
C THR A 305 0.07 6.04 -37.46
N ASP A 306 -0.81 7.04 -37.35
CA ASP A 306 -2.28 6.87 -37.07
C ASP A 306 -2.63 5.84 -35.96
N CYS A 307 -1.64 5.42 -35.18
CA CYS A 307 -1.83 4.51 -34.07
C CYS A 307 -2.31 5.29 -32.85
N TYR A 308 -3.58 5.14 -32.52
CA TYR A 308 -4.08 5.56 -31.22
C TYR A 308 -3.44 4.66 -30.14
N PRO A 309 -2.68 5.24 -29.20
CA PRO A 309 -2.04 4.44 -28.17
C PRO A 309 -3.09 3.80 -27.29
N GLY A 310 -3.21 2.47 -27.30
CA GLY A 310 -3.90 1.73 -26.25
C GLY A 310 -3.09 1.80 -24.95
N THR A 311 -3.74 1.84 -23.78
CA THR A 311 -3.04 1.62 -22.52
C THR A 311 -2.71 0.14 -22.42
N ASN A 312 -1.42 -0.19 -22.25
CA ASN A 312 -0.98 -1.55 -22.03
C ASN A 312 -0.56 -1.70 -20.58
N ALA A 313 -1.38 -2.41 -19.80
CA ALA A 313 -1.02 -2.75 -18.42
C ALA A 313 0.10 -3.79 -18.43
N TYR A 314 1.09 -3.61 -17.55
CA TYR A 314 1.98 -4.70 -17.16
C TYR A 314 1.58 -5.20 -15.78
N THR A 315 1.46 -6.51 -15.66
CA THR A 315 0.92 -7.14 -14.47
C THR A 315 1.99 -7.90 -13.71
N PHE A 316 1.77 -8.06 -12.42
CA PHE A 316 2.59 -8.92 -11.57
C PHE A 316 1.73 -9.99 -10.90
N THR A 317 2.26 -11.20 -10.81
CA THR A 317 1.80 -12.18 -9.85
C THR A 317 2.67 -12.07 -8.61
N THR A 318 2.05 -11.79 -7.46
CA THR A 318 2.74 -11.78 -6.17
C THR A 318 2.21 -12.90 -5.27
N LEU A 319 3.08 -13.47 -4.48
CA LEU A 319 2.77 -14.44 -3.44
C LEU A 319 3.57 -14.08 -2.20
N TRP A 320 2.93 -14.06 -1.04
CA TRP A 320 3.63 -13.93 0.22
C TRP A 320 3.01 -14.78 1.32
N ALA A 321 3.83 -15.11 2.32
CA ALA A 321 3.42 -15.77 3.54
C ALA A 321 4.11 -15.13 4.74
N ASP A 322 3.39 -15.03 5.85
CA ASP A 322 3.89 -14.60 7.16
C ASP A 322 3.55 -15.66 8.20
N PHE A 323 4.58 -16.18 8.85
CA PHE A 323 4.45 -17.20 9.87
C PHE A 323 5.02 -16.70 11.19
N GLY A 324 4.24 -16.76 12.25
CA GLY A 324 4.64 -16.25 13.54
C GLY A 324 4.11 -17.06 14.70
N LYS A 325 4.77 -16.91 15.86
CA LYS A 325 4.39 -17.53 17.12
C LYS A 325 4.32 -16.50 18.24
N THR A 326 3.39 -16.65 19.14
CA THR A 326 3.33 -15.87 20.39
C THR A 326 3.63 -16.82 21.56
N THR A 327 4.75 -16.61 22.26
CA THR A 327 5.16 -17.48 23.37
C THR A 327 5.64 -16.61 24.54
N GLY A 328 4.80 -16.41 25.55
CA GLY A 328 5.10 -15.51 26.66
C GLY A 328 5.40 -14.09 26.18
N HIS A 329 6.59 -13.60 26.48
CA HIS A 329 7.07 -12.28 26.06
C HIS A 329 7.63 -12.26 24.63
N TRP A 330 7.91 -13.42 24.03
CA TRP A 330 8.60 -13.52 22.74
C TRP A 330 7.63 -13.78 21.60
N ARG A 331 7.85 -13.08 20.47
CA ARG A 331 7.06 -13.17 19.25
C ARG A 331 7.98 -13.33 18.04
N PRO A 332 8.56 -14.52 17.84
CA PRO A 332 9.34 -14.81 16.62
C PRO A 332 8.41 -14.91 15.42
N GLY A 333 8.92 -14.52 14.26
CA GLY A 333 8.19 -14.64 13.01
C GLY A 333 9.11 -14.54 11.79
N ILE A 334 8.56 -14.91 10.64
CA ILE A 334 9.23 -14.82 9.36
C ILE A 334 8.21 -14.47 8.28
N PHE A 335 8.56 -13.50 7.47
CA PHE A 335 7.84 -13.16 6.24
C PHE A 335 8.65 -13.62 5.03
N ALA A 336 7.99 -14.10 3.99
CA ALA A 336 8.59 -14.37 2.69
C ALA A 336 7.66 -13.88 1.59
N GLY A 337 8.21 -13.22 0.57
CA GLY A 337 7.48 -12.71 -0.58
C GLY A 337 8.18 -13.01 -1.89
N TYR A 338 7.41 -13.25 -2.93
CA TYR A 338 7.85 -13.42 -4.32
C TYR A 338 6.92 -12.65 -5.25
N ALA A 339 7.50 -11.99 -6.25
CA ALA A 339 6.77 -11.30 -7.31
C ALA A 339 7.44 -11.57 -8.66
N LYS A 340 6.62 -11.81 -9.69
CA LYS A 340 7.05 -12.05 -11.08
C LYS A 340 6.21 -11.20 -12.01
N GLN A 341 6.86 -10.51 -12.97
CA GLN A 341 6.16 -9.85 -14.07
C GLN A 341 5.58 -10.88 -15.05
N ASN A 342 4.35 -10.67 -15.50
CA ASN A 342 3.64 -11.65 -16.35
C ASN A 342 3.64 -11.28 -17.84
N ASP A 343 3.77 -10.00 -18.18
CA ASP A 343 3.44 -9.47 -19.51
C ASP A 343 4.64 -8.85 -20.24
N ALA A 344 5.87 -9.31 -19.95
CA ALA A 344 7.05 -8.82 -20.65
C ALA A 344 6.90 -8.94 -22.17
N GLU A 345 6.37 -10.06 -22.66
CA GLU A 345 6.18 -10.32 -24.10
C GLU A 345 5.08 -9.44 -24.75
N LYS A 346 4.02 -9.08 -24.01
CA LYS A 346 2.95 -8.21 -24.54
C LYS A 346 3.38 -6.75 -24.66
N ILE A 347 4.24 -6.32 -23.75
CA ILE A 347 4.87 -5.01 -23.80
C ILE A 347 5.69 -4.90 -25.09
N ASP A 348 6.41 -5.94 -25.45
CA ASP A 348 7.24 -6.02 -26.65
C ASP A 348 6.45 -5.75 -27.94
N ALA A 349 5.22 -6.25 -28.06
CA ALA A 349 4.39 -6.03 -29.24
C ALA A 349 3.97 -4.57 -29.40
N CYS A 350 3.83 -3.79 -28.31
CA CYS A 350 3.52 -2.37 -28.37
C CYS A 350 4.73 -1.50 -28.68
N MET A 351 5.92 -1.95 -28.28
CA MET A 351 7.18 -1.26 -28.45
C MET A 351 7.87 -1.56 -29.78
N SER A 352 7.49 -2.67 -30.42
CA SER A 352 8.03 -3.08 -31.74
C SER A 352 7.74 -2.09 -32.88
N SER A 353 6.94 -1.05 -32.61
CA SER A 353 6.73 0.05 -33.56
C SER A 353 7.88 1.08 -33.59
N GLY A 354 8.93 0.92 -32.76
CA GLY A 354 10.03 1.90 -32.64
C GLY A 354 9.59 3.26 -32.05
N GLN A 355 8.39 3.34 -31.47
CA GLN A 355 7.87 4.57 -30.89
C GLN A 355 8.35 4.71 -29.45
N PRO A 356 8.80 5.91 -29.00
CA PRO A 356 9.07 6.17 -27.61
C PRO A 356 7.80 5.98 -26.78
N TYR A 357 7.96 5.47 -25.55
CA TYR A 357 6.87 5.24 -24.62
C TYR A 357 7.16 5.86 -23.24
N SER A 358 6.11 6.06 -22.47
CA SER A 358 6.19 6.48 -21.07
C SER A 358 5.60 5.39 -20.17
N ASN A 359 6.30 5.12 -19.07
CA ASN A 359 5.90 4.14 -18.06
C ASN A 359 5.28 4.85 -16.84
N TYR A 360 4.12 4.40 -16.41
CA TYR A 360 3.37 4.90 -15.25
C TYR A 360 3.07 3.77 -14.29
N GLY A 361 3.96 3.57 -13.31
CA GLY A 361 3.82 2.50 -12.33
C GLY A 361 5.12 2.20 -11.60
N ARG A 362 5.24 0.98 -11.09
CA ARG A 362 6.40 0.52 -10.32
C ARG A 362 6.86 -0.87 -10.76
N GLY A 363 8.18 -1.02 -10.91
CA GLY A 363 8.80 -2.32 -11.22
C GLY A 363 8.73 -2.70 -12.69
N PHE A 364 8.53 -1.74 -13.60
CA PHE A 364 8.52 -1.99 -15.04
C PHE A 364 9.74 -2.77 -15.52
N ASP A 365 10.92 -2.46 -14.99
CA ASP A 365 12.19 -3.09 -15.35
C ASP A 365 12.53 -4.32 -14.51
N ILE A 366 11.60 -4.83 -13.70
CA ILE A 366 11.81 -6.00 -12.85
C ILE A 366 11.18 -7.23 -13.50
N ASP A 367 12.00 -8.27 -13.74
CA ASP A 367 11.54 -9.59 -14.14
C ASP A 367 10.88 -10.32 -12.96
N TYR A 368 11.63 -10.49 -11.87
CA TYR A 368 11.12 -11.03 -10.62
C TYR A 368 11.86 -10.46 -9.41
N MET A 369 11.24 -10.55 -8.27
CA MET A 369 11.89 -10.25 -6.99
C MET A 369 11.41 -11.18 -5.89
N TRP A 370 12.24 -11.34 -4.87
CA TRP A 370 11.87 -12.06 -3.67
C TRP A 370 12.44 -11.40 -2.42
N ARG A 371 11.82 -11.70 -1.29
CA ARG A 371 12.22 -11.20 0.03
C ARG A 371 12.05 -12.29 1.08
N ILE A 372 12.99 -12.32 2.03
CA ILE A 372 12.87 -13.08 3.27
C ILE A 372 13.13 -12.14 4.44
N GLN A 373 12.33 -12.26 5.52
CA GLN A 373 12.29 -11.24 6.56
C GLN A 373 12.03 -11.89 7.94
N PRO A 374 13.03 -12.59 8.52
CA PRO A 374 12.97 -13.10 9.88
C PRO A 374 12.97 -11.96 10.90
N ARG A 375 12.18 -12.12 11.96
CA ARG A 375 12.04 -11.15 13.05
C ARG A 375 11.88 -11.79 14.40
N ILE A 376 12.22 -11.05 15.44
CA ILE A 376 11.92 -11.36 16.82
C ILE A 376 11.44 -10.09 17.52
N GLU A 377 10.33 -10.18 18.23
CA GLU A 377 9.82 -9.13 19.10
C GLU A 377 9.81 -9.61 20.55
N TYR A 378 10.20 -8.74 21.47
CA TYR A 378 10.13 -8.93 22.89
C TYR A 378 9.12 -7.95 23.49
N TYR A 379 8.01 -8.45 23.99
CA TYR A 379 7.00 -7.66 24.71
C TYR A 379 7.38 -7.56 26.19
N ALA A 380 7.83 -6.38 26.61
CA ALA A 380 8.27 -6.14 27.99
C ALA A 380 7.09 -5.97 28.99
N GLY A 381 5.89 -5.74 28.48
CA GLY A 381 4.70 -5.45 29.28
C GLY A 381 4.31 -3.97 29.24
N ASN A 382 3.09 -3.66 29.70
CA ASN A 382 2.58 -2.29 29.81
C ASN A 382 2.73 -1.45 28.53
N GLY A 383 2.49 -2.05 27.37
CA GLY A 383 2.55 -1.37 26.08
C GLY A 383 3.96 -1.20 25.50
N LEU A 384 5.03 -1.67 26.16
CA LEU A 384 6.40 -1.56 25.69
C LEU A 384 6.85 -2.85 24.99
N SER A 385 7.34 -2.74 23.75
CA SER A 385 7.99 -3.82 23.02
C SER A 385 9.24 -3.35 22.28
N PHE A 386 10.14 -4.29 22.01
CA PHE A 386 11.35 -4.11 21.23
C PHE A 386 11.39 -5.17 20.14
N ALA A 387 11.85 -4.81 18.94
CA ALA A 387 11.98 -5.77 17.86
C ALA A 387 13.30 -5.63 17.11
N CYS A 388 13.78 -6.77 16.61
CA CYS A 388 14.85 -6.87 15.63
C CYS A 388 14.34 -7.64 14.42
N GLU A 389 14.59 -7.12 13.23
CA GLU A 389 14.22 -7.76 11.98
C GLU A 389 15.35 -7.62 10.97
N VAL A 390 15.58 -8.67 10.18
CA VAL A 390 16.49 -8.65 9.04
C VAL A 390 15.66 -8.85 7.78
N GLU A 391 15.79 -7.93 6.82
CA GLU A 391 15.07 -7.97 5.56
C GLU A 391 16.08 -8.16 4.43
N HIS A 392 16.04 -9.30 3.76
CA HIS A 392 16.89 -9.58 2.60
C HIS A 392 16.02 -9.62 1.34
N THR A 393 16.30 -8.70 0.39
CA THR A 393 15.56 -8.52 -0.85
C THR A 393 16.48 -8.64 -2.05
N VAL A 394 16.06 -9.41 -3.04
CA VAL A 394 16.75 -9.56 -4.34
C VAL A 394 15.77 -9.20 -5.45
N ALA A 395 16.21 -8.41 -6.42
CA ALA A 395 15.47 -8.11 -7.63
C ALA A 395 16.30 -8.45 -8.87
N GLN A 396 15.71 -9.17 -9.81
CA GLN A 396 16.26 -9.42 -11.14
C GLN A 396 15.70 -8.37 -12.09
N PHE A 397 16.58 -7.59 -12.71
CA PHE A 397 16.17 -6.59 -13.68
C PHE A 397 16.13 -7.17 -15.10
N LEU A 398 15.35 -6.54 -15.95
CA LEU A 398 15.26 -6.78 -17.39
C LEU A 398 16.21 -5.82 -18.09
N LYS A 399 16.77 -6.24 -19.20
CA LYS A 399 17.44 -5.37 -20.17
C LYS A 399 16.63 -5.30 -21.45
N ASP A 400 16.71 -4.17 -22.11
CA ASP A 400 16.22 -4.02 -23.47
C ASP A 400 17.20 -4.73 -24.40
N THR A 401 16.71 -5.62 -25.23
CA THR A 401 17.50 -6.21 -26.31
C THR A 401 17.53 -5.25 -27.49
N ASP A 402 18.64 -5.28 -28.24
CA ASP A 402 19.10 -4.44 -29.32
C ASP A 402 18.06 -3.55 -30.03
N PRO A 403 18.22 -2.21 -30.05
CA PRO A 403 17.30 -1.30 -30.72
C PRO A 403 17.21 -1.50 -32.26
N ASP A 404 18.11 -2.28 -32.85
CA ASP A 404 18.11 -2.62 -34.29
C ASP A 404 17.29 -3.88 -34.62
N GLU A 405 16.83 -4.66 -33.62
CA GLU A 405 15.90 -5.75 -33.84
C GLU A 405 14.46 -5.24 -33.80
N TYR A 406 13.69 -5.47 -34.87
CA TYR A 406 12.26 -5.12 -34.98
C TYR A 406 11.32 -5.77 -33.97
N ARG A 407 11.85 -6.42 -32.94
CA ARG A 407 11.15 -7.01 -31.82
C ARG A 407 11.82 -6.62 -30.52
N PHE A 408 11.13 -5.85 -29.74
CA PHE A 408 11.52 -5.51 -28.38
C PHE A 408 11.33 -6.76 -27.50
N HIS A 409 12.38 -7.53 -27.30
CA HIS A 409 12.39 -8.60 -26.30
C HIS A 409 13.09 -8.09 -25.06
N ARG A 410 12.39 -8.14 -23.95
CA ARG A 410 12.98 -7.84 -22.63
C ARG A 410 13.39 -9.14 -21.98
N GLU A 411 14.67 -9.34 -21.83
CA GLU A 411 15.22 -10.53 -21.17
C GLU A 411 15.78 -10.18 -19.79
N ALA A 412 15.86 -11.19 -18.91
CA ALA A 412 16.54 -11.03 -17.65
C ALA A 412 18.01 -10.64 -17.89
N ASP A 413 18.43 -9.52 -17.30
CA ASP A 413 19.83 -9.09 -17.34
C ASP A 413 20.67 -9.88 -16.33
N PRO A 414 21.55 -10.84 -16.76
CA PRO A 414 22.29 -11.65 -15.83
C PRO A 414 23.24 -10.85 -14.94
N ASP A 415 23.67 -9.67 -15.39
CA ASP A 415 24.59 -8.78 -14.69
C ASP A 415 23.86 -7.78 -13.78
N ASN A 416 22.52 -7.72 -13.83
CA ASN A 416 21.72 -6.79 -13.05
C ASN A 416 20.74 -7.50 -12.10
N LYS A 417 21.33 -8.12 -11.07
CA LYS A 417 20.61 -8.85 -10.02
C LYS A 417 21.02 -8.39 -8.62
N PRO A 418 20.81 -7.12 -8.27
CA PRO A 418 21.22 -6.60 -6.97
C PRO A 418 20.45 -7.24 -5.82
N ALA A 419 21.12 -7.28 -4.67
CA ALA A 419 20.56 -7.70 -3.40
C ALA A 419 20.78 -6.62 -2.34
N ASN A 420 19.81 -6.41 -1.46
CA ASN A 420 19.94 -5.56 -0.29
C ASN A 420 19.62 -6.35 0.98
N THR A 421 20.42 -6.15 2.01
CA THR A 421 20.12 -6.63 3.36
C THR A 421 19.93 -5.44 4.27
N ARG A 422 18.73 -5.36 4.84
CA ARG A 422 18.36 -4.34 5.83
C ARG A 422 18.30 -4.96 7.21
N VAL A 423 18.89 -4.29 8.20
CA VAL A 423 18.69 -4.60 9.62
C VAL A 423 17.85 -3.50 10.25
N ILE A 424 16.82 -3.90 10.99
CA ILE A 424 15.84 -2.99 11.63
C ILE A 424 15.85 -3.25 13.12
N LEU A 425 15.98 -2.19 13.90
CA LEU A 425 15.76 -2.19 15.35
C LEU A 425 14.65 -1.21 15.66
N SER A 426 13.64 -1.64 16.38
CA SER A 426 12.50 -0.79 16.75
C SER A 426 12.12 -0.93 18.21
N ALA A 427 11.58 0.13 18.77
CA ALA A 427 10.92 0.12 20.06
C ALA A 427 9.53 0.74 19.89
N VAL A 428 8.51 0.12 20.48
CA VAL A 428 7.14 0.62 20.48
C VAL A 428 6.70 0.81 21.93
N TYR A 429 6.19 2.01 22.24
CA TYR A 429 5.49 2.26 23.49
C TYR A 429 4.07 2.75 23.19
N ALA A 430 3.10 1.90 23.48
CA ALA A 430 1.69 2.14 23.23
C ALA A 430 0.93 2.43 24.54
N PHE A 431 -0.13 3.27 24.46
CA PHE A 431 -1.00 3.65 25.55
C PHE A 431 -2.48 3.64 25.17
#